data_cea0c572ef3e6bf220c497757c284475
#
_entry.id   cea0c572ef3e6bf220c497757c284475
#
_cell.length_a   1.000
_cell.length_b   1.000
_cell.length_c   1.000
_cell.angle_alpha   90.00
_cell.angle_beta   90.00
_cell.angle_gamma   90.00
#
_symmetry.space_group_name_H-M   'P 1'
#
loop_
_entity.id
_entity.type
_entity.pdbx_description
1 polymer ?
#
loop_
_entity_poly.entity_id
_entity_poly.type
_entity_poly.pdbx_seq_one_letter_code
_entity_poly.pdbx_strand_id
1 'polypeptide(L)'
;MSATTLSDSPVAAPPKGKAGEPKLFGIDHRFVAPILITLILLGGQLSFGLLESYPKTALAIATAILLEIILGRFFAGKWPHLASAYISGISVGILTRSPYAWPFALCSAISITSKYVLRVRDRHIWNPSNFGIAVMLLIAPWAYSTLSVQWGNNVWPMLVIWALGALITYHVGPIHITATYVVSFFALAYVRSLVTGHSYWAEAAPITGPMYQLFIFFMITDPKTTVRSSKRAQMGVAFAVALVEMILRLFEHVHAPYYALFMVGPAANFIEIYLSRKRSAISGQLSAG
;
A
#
# COMPACT_ATOMS: atom_id res chain seq x y z
N MET A 1 18.52 -52.34 19.36
CA MET A 1 17.44 -51.34 19.18
C MET A 1 17.90 -50.06 19.86
N SER A 2 18.42 -49.15 19.10
CA SER A 2 18.98 -47.87 19.61
C SER A 2 18.03 -46.74 19.15
N ALA A 3 17.39 -46.10 20.10
CA ALA A 3 16.46 -45.01 19.84
C ALA A 3 17.26 -43.73 19.56
N THR A 4 17.15 -43.23 18.35
CA THR A 4 17.72 -41.96 17.93
C THR A 4 16.84 -40.80 18.48
N THR A 5 17.36 -40.12 19.47
CA THR A 5 16.74 -38.89 19.99
C THR A 5 16.86 -37.78 18.96
N LEU A 6 15.72 -37.31 18.45
CA LEU A 6 15.61 -36.09 17.65
C LEU A 6 15.98 -34.90 18.53
N SER A 7 17.08 -34.24 18.16
CA SER A 7 17.52 -32.98 18.77
C SER A 7 16.53 -31.87 18.45
N ASP A 8 15.79 -31.43 19.46
CA ASP A 8 15.01 -30.21 19.43
C ASP A 8 15.96 -28.99 19.29
N SER A 9 16.10 -28.49 18.09
CA SER A 9 16.75 -27.18 17.88
C SER A 9 15.84 -26.09 18.45
N PRO A 10 16.33 -25.22 19.33
CA PRO A 10 15.49 -24.17 19.92
C PRO A 10 15.02 -23.21 18.84
N VAL A 11 13.70 -23.07 18.73
CA VAL A 11 13.03 -22.04 17.92
C VAL A 11 13.62 -20.70 18.32
N ALA A 12 14.28 -20.02 17.39
CA ALA A 12 14.85 -18.71 17.62
C ALA A 12 13.77 -17.76 18.13
N ALA A 13 13.98 -17.23 19.33
CA ALA A 13 13.12 -16.24 19.93
C ALA A 13 12.97 -15.03 18.98
N PRO A 14 11.75 -14.43 18.88
CA PRO A 14 11.57 -13.25 18.05
C PRO A 14 12.54 -12.15 18.51
N PRO A 15 13.15 -11.40 17.57
CA PRO A 15 14.11 -10.38 17.91
C PRO A 15 13.49 -9.42 18.93
N LYS A 16 14.12 -9.30 20.09
CA LYS A 16 13.79 -8.29 21.12
C LYS A 16 13.83 -6.94 20.42
N GLY A 17 12.74 -6.18 20.52
CA GLY A 17 12.65 -4.83 19.97
C GLY A 17 13.91 -4.05 20.36
N LYS A 18 14.58 -3.48 19.36
CA LYS A 18 15.79 -2.68 19.55
C LYS A 18 15.43 -1.50 20.46
N ALA A 19 15.95 -1.51 21.67
CA ALA A 19 15.96 -0.33 22.51
C ALA A 19 16.73 0.77 21.75
N GLY A 20 16.04 1.84 21.32
CA GLY A 20 16.67 2.96 20.64
C GLY A 20 16.12 3.28 19.23
N GLU A 21 14.89 2.89 18.88
CA GLU A 21 14.27 3.41 17.64
C GLU A 21 14.11 4.94 17.74
N PRO A 22 14.54 5.71 16.70
CA PRO A 22 14.53 7.16 16.75
C PRO A 22 13.10 7.67 16.94
N LYS A 23 12.84 8.39 18.01
CA LYS A 23 11.58 9.08 18.25
C LYS A 23 11.56 10.34 17.37
N LEU A 24 10.60 10.45 16.45
CA LEU A 24 10.37 11.69 15.71
C LEU A 24 9.51 12.61 16.59
N PHE A 25 10.03 13.75 17.01
CA PHE A 25 9.37 14.68 17.95
C PHE A 25 8.90 14.03 19.27
N GLY A 26 9.63 13.01 19.77
CA GLY A 26 9.24 12.29 20.98
C GLY A 26 8.13 11.25 20.79
N ILE A 27 7.57 11.13 19.58
CA ILE A 27 6.49 10.20 19.22
C ILE A 27 7.10 8.89 18.70
N ASP A 28 6.55 7.75 19.14
CA ASP A 28 6.88 6.44 18.56
C ASP A 28 6.60 6.47 17.06
N HIS A 29 7.58 6.07 16.24
CA HIS A 29 7.48 6.10 14.77
C HIS A 29 6.24 5.34 14.23
N ARG A 30 5.68 4.39 14.99
CA ARG A 30 4.45 3.66 14.65
C ARG A 30 3.22 4.56 14.54
N PHE A 31 3.20 5.67 15.27
CA PHE A 31 2.09 6.62 15.27
C PHE A 31 2.30 7.78 14.28
N VAL A 32 3.50 7.95 13.74
CA VAL A 32 3.81 9.05 12.81
C VAL A 32 2.93 8.97 11.57
N ALA A 33 2.85 7.81 10.92
CA ALA A 33 2.01 7.64 9.73
C ALA A 33 0.50 7.83 10.02
N PRO A 34 -0.10 7.24 11.09
CA PRO A 34 -1.49 7.55 11.49
C PRO A 34 -1.75 9.03 11.74
N ILE A 35 -0.88 9.72 12.46
CA ILE A 35 -1.04 11.15 12.76
C ILE A 35 -1.00 11.98 11.47
N LEU A 36 -0.02 11.72 10.62
CA LEU A 36 0.16 12.49 9.40
C LEU A 36 -0.96 12.28 8.38
N ILE A 37 -1.44 11.04 8.19
CA ILE A 37 -2.60 10.80 7.32
C ILE A 37 -3.87 11.47 7.87
N THR A 38 -4.02 11.53 9.20
CA THR A 38 -5.13 12.24 9.84
C THR A 38 -5.02 13.75 9.61
N LEU A 39 -3.84 14.32 9.74
CA LEU A 39 -3.61 15.76 9.47
C LEU A 39 -3.85 16.10 8.00
N ILE A 40 -3.40 15.26 7.08
CA ILE A 40 -3.68 15.40 5.64
C ILE A 40 -5.19 15.33 5.39
N LEU A 41 -5.87 14.36 6.01
CA LEU A 41 -7.32 14.26 5.89
C LEU A 41 -8.03 15.49 6.42
N LEU A 42 -7.70 15.94 7.62
CA LEU A 42 -8.32 17.12 8.23
C LEU A 42 -8.06 18.37 7.39
N GLY A 43 -6.81 18.60 7.01
CA GLY A 43 -6.46 19.74 6.13
C GLY A 43 -7.16 19.69 4.78
N GLY A 44 -7.18 18.53 4.14
CA GLY A 44 -7.86 18.33 2.87
C GLY A 44 -9.39 18.44 3.00
N GLN A 45 -9.97 17.94 4.09
CA GLN A 45 -11.40 18.03 4.34
C GLN A 45 -11.85 19.47 4.60
N LEU A 46 -11.11 20.22 5.42
CA LEU A 46 -11.43 21.61 5.74
C LEU A 46 -11.25 22.54 4.53
N SER A 47 -10.30 22.23 3.66
CA SER A 47 -9.98 23.07 2.51
C SER A 47 -10.78 22.71 1.26
N PHE A 48 -11.09 21.44 1.02
CA PHE A 48 -11.56 20.95 -0.28
C PHE A 48 -12.68 19.90 -0.20
N GLY A 49 -13.12 19.50 0.99
CA GLY A 49 -14.17 18.50 1.13
C GLY A 49 -13.78 17.12 0.55
N LEU A 50 -12.62 16.58 0.97
CA LEU A 50 -12.12 15.28 0.45
C LEU A 50 -13.04 14.10 0.73
N LEU A 51 -13.73 14.11 1.87
CA LEU A 51 -14.61 13.01 2.26
C LEU A 51 -15.98 13.15 1.60
N GLU A 52 -16.47 12.04 1.09
CA GLU A 52 -17.85 11.97 0.62
C GLU A 52 -18.84 12.06 1.79
N SER A 53 -18.52 11.44 2.93
CA SER A 53 -19.39 11.39 4.09
C SER A 53 -18.61 11.02 5.36
N TYR A 54 -18.77 11.81 6.41
CA TYR A 54 -18.17 11.50 7.72
C TYR A 54 -18.65 10.17 8.30
N PRO A 55 -19.97 9.86 8.32
CA PRO A 55 -20.45 8.58 8.83
C PRO A 55 -19.93 7.37 8.04
N LYS A 56 -19.85 7.47 6.70
CA LYS A 56 -19.33 6.39 5.86
C LYS A 56 -17.82 6.16 6.11
N THR A 57 -17.05 7.24 6.25
CA THR A 57 -15.62 7.16 6.60
C THR A 57 -15.42 6.58 8.01
N ALA A 58 -16.22 7.02 8.98
CA ALA A 58 -16.19 6.44 10.33
C ALA A 58 -16.53 4.95 10.33
N LEU A 59 -17.51 4.53 9.50
CA LEU A 59 -17.86 3.12 9.30
C LEU A 59 -16.70 2.32 8.73
N ALA A 60 -15.97 2.85 7.74
CA ALA A 60 -14.80 2.19 7.17
C ALA A 60 -13.69 1.99 8.23
N ILE A 61 -13.40 3.03 9.01
CA ILE A 61 -12.38 2.97 10.09
C ILE A 61 -12.83 2.00 11.20
N ALA A 62 -14.07 2.09 11.65
CA ALA A 62 -14.61 1.22 12.69
C ALA A 62 -14.57 -0.26 12.27
N THR A 63 -14.99 -0.55 11.03
CA THR A 63 -14.93 -1.90 10.47
C THR A 63 -13.50 -2.42 10.41
N ALA A 64 -12.55 -1.60 9.95
CA ALA A 64 -11.15 -1.98 9.89
C ALA A 64 -10.57 -2.30 11.28
N ILE A 65 -10.83 -1.45 12.27
CA ILE A 65 -10.36 -1.64 13.65
C ILE A 65 -11.00 -2.88 14.29
N LEU A 66 -12.32 -3.03 14.15
CA LEU A 66 -13.05 -4.16 14.72
C LEU A 66 -12.53 -5.49 14.18
N LEU A 67 -12.38 -5.59 12.85
CA LEU A 67 -11.86 -6.81 12.23
C LEU A 67 -10.38 -7.05 12.55
N GLU A 68 -9.56 -6.01 12.67
CA GLU A 68 -8.19 -6.17 13.14
C GLU A 68 -8.13 -6.78 14.53
N ILE A 69 -8.98 -6.33 15.46
CA ILE A 69 -9.08 -6.89 16.83
C ILE A 69 -9.52 -8.35 16.77
N ILE A 70 -10.61 -8.64 16.07
CA ILE A 70 -11.18 -10.00 15.97
C ILE A 70 -10.16 -10.96 15.34
N LEU A 71 -9.68 -10.63 14.15
CA LEU A 71 -8.77 -11.51 13.40
C LEU A 71 -7.38 -11.59 14.04
N GLY A 72 -6.87 -10.50 14.59
CA GLY A 72 -5.62 -10.49 15.32
C GLY A 72 -5.67 -11.37 16.56
N ARG A 73 -6.79 -11.31 17.30
CA ARG A 73 -7.01 -12.17 18.47
C ARG A 73 -7.16 -13.64 18.07
N PHE A 74 -7.90 -13.91 16.99
CA PHE A 74 -8.14 -15.27 16.50
C PHE A 74 -6.88 -15.91 15.92
N PHE A 75 -6.16 -15.23 15.01
CA PHE A 75 -5.01 -15.82 14.31
C PHE A 75 -3.69 -15.71 15.08
N ALA A 76 -3.46 -14.66 15.86
CA ALA A 76 -2.20 -14.42 16.55
C ALA A 76 -2.26 -14.61 18.07
N GLY A 77 -3.44 -14.78 18.66
CA GLY A 77 -3.64 -14.93 20.11
C GLY A 77 -3.25 -13.72 20.95
N LYS A 78 -2.87 -12.60 20.30
CA LYS A 78 -2.37 -11.36 20.94
C LYS A 78 -3.23 -10.18 20.50
N TRP A 79 -3.22 -9.11 21.31
CA TRP A 79 -3.82 -7.84 20.92
C TRP A 79 -3.01 -7.25 19.75
N PRO A 80 -3.66 -6.98 18.60
CA PRO A 80 -2.97 -6.41 17.46
C PRO A 80 -2.67 -4.92 17.65
N HIS A 81 -1.68 -4.43 16.91
CA HIS A 81 -1.40 -3.00 16.87
C HIS A 81 -2.34 -2.30 15.88
N LEU A 82 -3.22 -1.43 16.39
CA LEU A 82 -4.33 -0.86 15.60
C LEU A 82 -3.92 0.20 14.58
N ALA A 83 -2.69 0.74 14.63
CA ALA A 83 -2.24 1.78 13.70
C ALA A 83 -2.38 1.38 12.22
N SER A 84 -2.03 0.14 11.88
CA SER A 84 -2.16 -0.37 10.50
C SER A 84 -3.62 -0.50 10.06
N ALA A 85 -4.52 -0.91 10.95
CA ALA A 85 -5.95 -0.98 10.66
C ALA A 85 -6.55 0.41 10.47
N TYR A 86 -6.16 1.36 11.34
CA TYR A 86 -6.55 2.76 11.20
C TYR A 86 -6.14 3.36 9.86
N ILE A 87 -4.86 3.16 9.44
CA ILE A 87 -4.37 3.64 8.14
C ILE A 87 -5.17 3.00 6.99
N SER A 88 -5.47 1.70 7.07
CA SER A 88 -6.27 1.03 6.04
C SER A 88 -7.70 1.57 6.00
N GLY A 89 -8.35 1.73 7.15
CA GLY A 89 -9.71 2.25 7.24
C GLY A 89 -9.84 3.70 6.75
N ILE A 90 -8.89 4.57 7.13
CA ILE A 90 -8.89 5.97 6.67
C ILE A 90 -8.60 6.08 5.17
N SER A 91 -7.71 5.22 4.63
CA SER A 91 -7.43 5.16 3.19
C SER A 91 -8.68 4.72 2.41
N VAL A 92 -9.40 3.70 2.89
CA VAL A 92 -10.68 3.29 2.31
C VAL A 92 -11.70 4.44 2.39
N GLY A 93 -11.82 5.09 3.55
CA GLY A 93 -12.75 6.21 3.74
C GLY A 93 -12.51 7.40 2.82
N ILE A 94 -11.25 7.72 2.54
CA ILE A 94 -10.87 8.82 1.63
C ILE A 94 -11.10 8.42 0.16
N LEU A 95 -10.73 7.19 -0.20
CA LEU A 95 -10.68 6.77 -1.60
C LEU A 95 -12.00 6.24 -2.13
N THR A 96 -12.85 5.67 -1.27
CA THR A 96 -14.14 5.10 -1.68
C THR A 96 -15.14 6.19 -2.07
N ARG A 97 -15.84 5.97 -3.18
CA ARG A 97 -16.99 6.74 -3.63
C ARG A 97 -18.14 5.78 -3.88
N SER A 98 -19.25 6.03 -3.19
CA SER A 98 -20.45 5.19 -3.29
C SER A 98 -21.68 5.91 -2.70
N PRO A 99 -22.84 5.86 -3.34
CA PRO A 99 -24.07 6.35 -2.74
C PRO A 99 -24.47 5.55 -1.49
N TYR A 100 -24.00 4.32 -1.37
CA TYR A 100 -24.33 3.39 -0.28
C TYR A 100 -23.27 3.39 0.82
N ALA A 101 -23.64 2.97 2.03
CA ALA A 101 -22.70 2.82 3.15
C ALA A 101 -21.97 1.47 3.14
N TRP A 102 -22.62 0.40 2.67
CA TRP A 102 -22.06 -0.95 2.71
C TRP A 102 -20.73 -1.13 1.95
N PRO A 103 -20.42 -0.42 0.83
CA PRO A 103 -19.14 -0.57 0.16
C PRO A 103 -17.96 -0.10 1.01
N PHE A 104 -18.16 0.89 1.88
CA PHE A 104 -17.13 1.35 2.81
C PHE A 104 -16.77 0.27 3.83
N ALA A 105 -17.78 -0.36 4.42
CA ALA A 105 -17.58 -1.46 5.35
C ALA A 105 -16.98 -2.69 4.65
N LEU A 106 -17.53 -3.10 3.51
CA LEU A 106 -17.07 -4.29 2.79
C LEU A 106 -15.65 -4.12 2.25
N CYS A 107 -15.29 -2.97 1.71
CA CYS A 107 -13.92 -2.68 1.27
C CYS A 107 -12.92 -2.78 2.44
N SER A 108 -13.26 -2.19 3.60
CA SER A 108 -12.44 -2.32 4.81
C SER A 108 -12.35 -3.76 5.30
N ALA A 109 -13.46 -4.51 5.25
CA ALA A 109 -13.50 -5.91 5.65
C ALA A 109 -12.61 -6.78 4.75
N ILE A 110 -12.72 -6.63 3.43
CA ILE A 110 -11.85 -7.32 2.47
C ILE A 110 -10.38 -6.94 2.70
N SER A 111 -10.09 -5.65 2.90
CA SER A 111 -8.73 -5.15 3.15
C SER A 111 -8.09 -5.82 4.36
N ILE A 112 -8.76 -5.81 5.51
CA ILE A 112 -8.21 -6.37 6.75
C ILE A 112 -8.18 -7.90 6.70
N THR A 113 -9.21 -8.55 6.16
CA THR A 113 -9.23 -10.00 6.02
C THR A 113 -8.09 -10.51 5.14
N SER A 114 -7.79 -9.82 4.03
CA SER A 114 -6.68 -10.17 3.14
C SER A 114 -5.33 -10.22 3.85
N LYS A 115 -5.12 -9.33 4.81
CA LYS A 115 -3.91 -9.24 5.63
C LYS A 115 -3.67 -10.49 6.48
N TYR A 116 -4.73 -11.18 6.89
CA TYR A 116 -4.65 -12.38 7.72
C TYR A 116 -4.70 -13.66 6.91
N VAL A 117 -5.53 -13.71 5.87
CA VAL A 117 -5.77 -14.93 5.07
C VAL A 117 -4.74 -15.07 3.94
N LEU A 118 -4.39 -13.97 3.26
CA LEU A 118 -3.49 -13.99 2.10
C LEU A 118 -2.04 -13.74 2.52
N ARG A 119 -1.45 -14.71 3.22
CA ARG A 119 -0.08 -14.61 3.75
C ARG A 119 0.81 -15.71 3.19
N VAL A 120 2.07 -15.37 2.95
CA VAL A 120 3.13 -16.33 2.65
C VAL A 120 4.33 -16.01 3.53
N ARG A 121 4.84 -17.00 4.29
CA ARG A 121 5.98 -16.83 5.21
C ARG A 121 5.80 -15.63 6.16
N ASP A 122 4.64 -15.56 6.81
CA ASP A 122 4.26 -14.49 7.75
C ASP A 122 4.18 -13.08 7.19
N ARG A 123 4.20 -12.92 5.86
CA ARG A 123 3.98 -11.64 5.19
C ARG A 123 2.69 -11.68 4.39
N HIS A 124 1.90 -10.59 4.45
CA HIS A 124 0.81 -10.41 3.50
C HIS A 124 1.40 -10.13 2.11
N ILE A 125 0.72 -10.64 1.07
CA ILE A 125 1.21 -10.62 -0.31
C ILE A 125 0.83 -9.31 -0.99
N TRP A 126 -0.33 -8.76 -0.65
CA TRP A 126 -0.86 -7.50 -1.18
C TRP A 126 -0.80 -6.40 -0.13
N ASN A 127 -0.74 -5.14 -0.58
CA ASN A 127 -1.13 -4.03 0.26
C ASN A 127 -2.62 -4.18 0.61
N PRO A 128 -3.03 -4.18 1.90
CA PRO A 128 -4.39 -4.50 2.29
C PRO A 128 -5.44 -3.54 1.71
N SER A 129 -5.19 -2.23 1.80
CA SER A 129 -6.12 -1.21 1.27
C SER A 129 -6.25 -1.31 -0.24
N ASN A 130 -5.12 -1.49 -0.95
CA ASN A 130 -5.14 -1.65 -2.40
C ASN A 130 -5.88 -2.93 -2.81
N PHE A 131 -5.71 -4.02 -2.06
CA PHE A 131 -6.43 -5.27 -2.32
C PHE A 131 -7.94 -5.07 -2.21
N GLY A 132 -8.41 -4.47 -1.10
CA GLY A 132 -9.83 -4.21 -0.89
C GLY A 132 -10.43 -3.33 -2.00
N ILE A 133 -9.73 -2.25 -2.37
CA ILE A 133 -10.16 -1.34 -3.43
C ILE A 133 -10.22 -2.06 -4.78
N ALA A 134 -9.17 -2.78 -5.17
CA ALA A 134 -9.14 -3.49 -6.45
C ALA A 134 -10.24 -4.57 -6.54
N VAL A 135 -10.44 -5.33 -5.45
CA VAL A 135 -11.53 -6.33 -5.41
C VAL A 135 -12.89 -5.67 -5.51
N MET A 136 -13.15 -4.57 -4.79
CA MET A 136 -14.43 -3.85 -4.87
C MET A 136 -14.72 -3.30 -6.26
N LEU A 137 -13.69 -2.76 -6.93
CA LEU A 137 -13.80 -2.30 -8.33
C LEU A 137 -14.15 -3.43 -9.30
N LEU A 138 -13.74 -4.67 -9.01
CA LEU A 138 -14.01 -5.84 -9.83
C LEU A 138 -15.40 -6.45 -9.57
N ILE A 139 -15.79 -6.54 -8.28
CA ILE A 139 -17.02 -7.28 -7.90
C ILE A 139 -18.26 -6.41 -7.80
N ALA A 140 -18.12 -5.11 -7.59
CA ALA A 140 -19.22 -4.19 -7.39
C ALA A 140 -19.07 -2.85 -8.16
N PRO A 141 -18.68 -2.84 -9.45
CA PRO A 141 -18.42 -1.60 -10.19
C PRO A 141 -19.67 -0.69 -10.29
N TRP A 142 -20.86 -1.24 -10.15
CA TRP A 142 -22.12 -0.48 -10.15
C TRP A 142 -22.39 0.31 -8.85
N ALA A 143 -21.75 -0.10 -7.75
CA ALA A 143 -21.94 0.50 -6.43
C ALA A 143 -20.66 1.12 -5.85
N TYR A 144 -19.53 0.93 -6.51
CA TYR A 144 -18.22 1.32 -6.01
C TYR A 144 -17.37 2.00 -7.07
N SER A 145 -16.81 3.13 -6.71
CA SER A 145 -15.78 3.81 -7.48
C SER A 145 -14.71 4.36 -6.54
N THR A 146 -13.65 4.89 -7.10
CA THR A 146 -12.61 5.58 -6.31
C THR A 146 -12.58 7.07 -6.62
N LEU A 147 -12.06 7.83 -5.65
CA LEU A 147 -11.81 9.25 -5.82
C LEU A 147 -10.93 9.49 -7.04
N SER A 148 -11.46 10.22 -8.02
CA SER A 148 -10.75 10.57 -9.26
C SER A 148 -10.55 12.09 -9.42
N VAL A 149 -10.81 12.86 -8.35
CA VAL A 149 -10.69 14.32 -8.36
C VAL A 149 -9.23 14.70 -8.56
N GLN A 150 -9.01 15.65 -9.44
CA GLN A 150 -7.73 16.35 -9.64
C GLN A 150 -7.83 17.72 -9.00
N TRP A 151 -6.72 18.25 -8.49
CA TRP A 151 -6.70 19.59 -7.89
C TRP A 151 -6.92 20.73 -8.91
N GLY A 152 -6.93 20.39 -10.19
CA GLY A 152 -7.08 21.35 -11.27
C GLY A 152 -5.92 22.36 -11.26
N ASN A 153 -6.27 23.66 -11.27
CA ASN A 153 -5.28 24.74 -11.22
C ASN A 153 -4.81 25.10 -9.81
N ASN A 154 -5.31 24.41 -8.77
CA ASN A 154 -4.92 24.72 -7.40
C ASN A 154 -3.71 23.87 -6.97
N VAL A 155 -2.52 24.43 -7.11
CA VAL A 155 -1.25 23.76 -6.82
C VAL A 155 -0.95 23.67 -5.32
N TRP A 156 -1.48 24.60 -4.52
CA TRP A 156 -1.15 24.69 -3.08
C TRP A 156 -1.48 23.44 -2.27
N PRO A 157 -2.68 22.84 -2.37
CA PRO A 157 -2.98 21.59 -1.67
C PRO A 157 -2.05 20.47 -2.05
N MET A 158 -1.73 20.38 -3.34
CA MET A 158 -0.79 19.40 -3.86
C MET A 158 0.60 19.56 -3.22
N LEU A 159 1.13 20.77 -3.19
CA LEU A 159 2.45 21.05 -2.60
C LEU A 159 2.48 20.71 -1.11
N VAL A 160 1.42 21.05 -0.35
CA VAL A 160 1.33 20.70 1.08
C VAL A 160 1.35 19.18 1.28
N ILE A 161 0.52 18.45 0.53
CA ILE A 161 0.45 16.97 0.65
C ILE A 161 1.77 16.35 0.18
N TRP A 162 2.39 16.85 -0.87
CA TRP A 162 3.70 16.39 -1.33
C TRP A 162 4.80 16.64 -0.30
N ALA A 163 4.83 17.81 0.34
CA ALA A 163 5.79 18.12 1.38
C ALA A 163 5.62 17.18 2.59
N LEU A 164 4.40 17.01 3.07
CA LEU A 164 4.10 16.10 4.18
C LEU A 164 4.38 14.65 3.81
N GLY A 165 3.96 14.20 2.64
CA GLY A 165 4.19 12.85 2.15
C GLY A 165 5.68 12.56 1.94
N ALA A 166 6.45 13.50 1.40
CA ALA A 166 7.90 13.40 1.26
C ALA A 166 8.59 13.32 2.64
N LEU A 167 8.16 14.13 3.61
CA LEU A 167 8.66 14.09 4.98
C LEU A 167 8.43 12.72 5.62
N ILE A 168 7.22 12.15 5.48
CA ILE A 168 6.89 10.81 5.96
C ILE A 168 7.80 9.77 5.30
N THR A 169 7.88 9.81 3.97
CA THR A 169 8.61 8.80 3.20
C THR A 169 10.12 8.88 3.46
N TYR A 170 10.64 10.07 3.72
CA TYR A 170 12.03 10.27 4.10
C TYR A 170 12.36 9.66 5.47
N HIS A 171 11.47 9.80 6.46
CA HIS A 171 11.73 9.34 7.83
C HIS A 171 11.27 7.91 8.10
N VAL A 172 10.20 7.45 7.45
CA VAL A 172 9.53 6.18 7.76
C VAL A 172 9.57 5.19 6.60
N GLY A 173 9.66 5.67 5.37
CA GLY A 173 9.55 4.85 4.18
C GLY A 173 10.72 4.98 3.21
N PRO A 174 10.79 4.08 2.22
CA PRO A 174 11.84 4.09 1.20
C PRO A 174 11.54 5.11 0.11
N ILE A 175 11.97 6.36 0.28
CA ILE A 175 11.75 7.48 -0.66
C ILE A 175 12.15 7.16 -2.11
N HIS A 176 13.12 6.26 -2.31
CA HIS A 176 13.55 5.85 -3.65
C HIS A 176 12.46 5.08 -4.41
N ILE A 177 11.53 4.38 -3.73
CA ILE A 177 10.38 3.73 -4.37
C ILE A 177 9.43 4.80 -4.92
N THR A 178 9.05 5.74 -4.06
CA THR A 178 8.22 6.90 -4.43
C THR A 178 8.83 7.67 -5.60
N ALA A 179 10.12 8.05 -5.49
CA ALA A 179 10.82 8.79 -6.53
C ALA A 179 10.87 8.01 -7.86
N THR A 180 11.17 6.71 -7.81
CA THR A 180 11.20 5.88 -9.01
C THR A 180 9.82 5.83 -9.67
N TYR A 181 8.76 5.60 -8.90
CA TYR A 181 7.42 5.56 -9.45
C TYR A 181 7.04 6.90 -10.10
N VAL A 182 7.27 8.02 -9.41
CA VAL A 182 6.93 9.37 -9.92
C VAL A 182 7.68 9.69 -11.21
N VAL A 183 9.00 9.46 -11.24
CA VAL A 183 9.82 9.68 -12.44
C VAL A 183 9.36 8.78 -13.59
N SER A 184 9.09 7.50 -13.29
CA SER A 184 8.59 6.55 -14.29
C SER A 184 7.21 6.96 -14.82
N PHE A 185 6.31 7.41 -13.94
CA PHE A 185 4.98 7.88 -14.34
C PHE A 185 5.07 9.04 -15.35
N PHE A 186 5.90 10.06 -15.07
CA PHE A 186 6.07 11.19 -15.99
C PHE A 186 6.73 10.78 -17.32
N ALA A 187 7.76 9.94 -17.27
CA ALA A 187 8.40 9.42 -18.49
C ALA A 187 7.41 8.60 -19.33
N LEU A 188 6.62 7.73 -18.69
CA LEU A 188 5.62 6.91 -19.36
C LEU A 188 4.38 7.72 -19.79
N ALA A 189 4.05 8.82 -19.11
CA ALA A 189 3.04 9.77 -19.57
C ALA A 189 3.46 10.44 -20.91
N TYR A 190 4.75 10.70 -21.10
CA TYR A 190 5.27 11.17 -22.37
C TYR A 190 5.10 10.10 -23.46
N VAL A 191 5.42 8.83 -23.17
CA VAL A 191 5.20 7.73 -24.11
C VAL A 191 3.72 7.62 -24.47
N ARG A 192 2.80 7.71 -23.47
CA ARG A 192 1.35 7.70 -23.74
C ARG A 192 0.93 8.84 -24.65
N SER A 193 1.42 10.05 -24.43
CA SER A 193 1.07 11.20 -25.27
C SER A 193 1.46 11.00 -26.73
N LEU A 194 2.58 10.32 -26.99
CA LEU A 194 3.00 9.97 -28.35
C LEU A 194 2.10 8.91 -29.00
N VAL A 195 1.60 7.95 -28.20
CA VAL A 195 0.76 6.85 -28.70
C VAL A 195 -0.69 7.31 -28.89
N THR A 196 -1.23 8.08 -27.96
CA THR A 196 -2.64 8.49 -27.97
C THR A 196 -2.88 9.77 -28.77
N GLY A 197 -1.84 10.58 -28.98
CA GLY A 197 -1.96 11.93 -29.57
C GLY A 197 -2.47 12.99 -28.58
N HIS A 198 -2.73 12.60 -27.32
CA HIS A 198 -3.16 13.56 -26.29
C HIS A 198 -2.00 14.46 -25.86
N SER A 199 -2.35 15.63 -25.32
CA SER A 199 -1.35 16.52 -24.71
C SER A 199 -0.63 15.82 -23.54
N TYR A 200 0.70 15.97 -23.46
CA TYR A 200 1.50 15.48 -22.34
C TYR A 200 0.93 15.88 -20.97
N TRP A 201 0.49 17.12 -20.83
CA TRP A 201 -0.08 17.60 -19.57
C TRP A 201 -1.39 16.92 -19.20
N ALA A 202 -2.20 16.54 -20.18
CA ALA A 202 -3.41 15.74 -19.94
C ALA A 202 -3.07 14.35 -19.42
N GLU A 203 -2.02 13.71 -20.01
CA GLU A 203 -1.55 12.39 -19.56
C GLU A 203 -0.85 12.44 -18.20
N ALA A 204 -0.23 13.55 -17.84
CA ALA A 204 0.46 13.76 -16.56
C ALA A 204 -0.49 14.23 -15.44
N ALA A 205 -1.57 14.94 -15.76
CA ALA A 205 -2.48 15.55 -14.80
C ALA A 205 -2.98 14.64 -13.66
N PRO A 206 -3.28 13.35 -13.89
CA PRO A 206 -3.80 12.47 -12.84
C PRO A 206 -2.94 12.38 -11.58
N ILE A 207 -1.61 12.52 -11.70
CA ILE A 207 -0.69 12.43 -10.55
C ILE A 207 -0.91 13.56 -9.53
N THR A 208 -1.54 14.64 -9.94
CA THR A 208 -1.84 15.79 -9.07
C THR A 208 -3.01 15.52 -8.11
N GLY A 209 -3.82 14.49 -8.40
CA GLY A 209 -4.99 14.16 -7.58
C GLY A 209 -4.66 13.52 -6.25
N PRO A 210 -5.51 13.71 -5.22
CA PRO A 210 -5.30 13.13 -3.89
C PRO A 210 -5.24 11.60 -3.89
N MET A 211 -5.91 10.95 -4.83
CA MET A 211 -5.82 9.52 -5.06
C MET A 211 -4.38 9.07 -5.31
N TYR A 212 -3.70 9.72 -6.25
CA TYR A 212 -2.32 9.41 -6.58
C TYR A 212 -1.37 9.72 -5.44
N GLN A 213 -1.61 10.78 -4.70
CA GLN A 213 -0.79 11.17 -3.57
C GLN A 213 -0.87 10.13 -2.45
N LEU A 214 -2.06 9.62 -2.15
CA LEU A 214 -2.23 8.50 -1.21
C LEU A 214 -1.59 7.21 -1.74
N PHE A 215 -1.74 6.93 -3.02
CA PHE A 215 -1.12 5.78 -3.66
C PHE A 215 0.41 5.83 -3.55
N ILE A 216 1.02 6.97 -3.93
CA ILE A 216 2.47 7.18 -3.96
C ILE A 216 3.10 7.10 -2.58
N PHE A 217 2.46 7.70 -1.56
CA PHE A 217 3.07 7.80 -0.23
C PHE A 217 2.72 6.66 0.72
N PHE A 218 1.57 6.00 0.53
CA PHE A 218 1.08 5.00 1.49
C PHE A 218 0.87 3.60 0.93
N MET A 219 0.56 3.46 -0.38
CA MET A 219 0.27 2.14 -0.94
C MET A 219 1.49 1.49 -1.59
N ILE A 220 2.16 2.21 -2.51
CA ILE A 220 3.32 1.65 -3.21
C ILE A 220 4.54 1.51 -2.29
N THR A 221 4.60 2.28 -1.22
CA THR A 221 5.68 2.23 -0.22
C THR A 221 5.44 1.20 0.89
N ASP A 222 4.39 0.40 0.82
CA ASP A 222 4.15 -0.65 1.81
C ASP A 222 5.35 -1.62 1.85
N PRO A 223 6.06 -1.68 2.98
CA PRO A 223 7.31 -2.43 3.07
C PRO A 223 7.15 -3.93 2.85
N LYS A 224 5.94 -4.48 3.03
CA LYS A 224 5.69 -5.91 2.88
C LYS A 224 5.36 -6.32 1.45
N THR A 225 4.92 -5.38 0.62
CA THR A 225 4.52 -5.66 -0.77
C THR A 225 5.55 -5.24 -1.80
N THR A 226 6.24 -4.13 -1.59
CA THR A 226 7.20 -3.58 -2.55
C THR A 226 8.64 -3.58 -2.06
N VAL A 227 8.88 -3.62 -0.75
CA VAL A 227 10.23 -3.63 -0.18
C VAL A 227 10.88 -4.99 -0.35
N ARG A 228 11.96 -5.03 -1.09
CA ARG A 228 12.83 -6.18 -1.34
C ARG A 228 14.14 -6.02 -0.59
N SER A 229 14.98 -7.06 -0.61
CA SER A 229 16.31 -7.05 0.01
C SER A 229 17.24 -6.00 -0.59
N SER A 230 17.10 -5.64 -1.87
CA SER A 230 17.95 -4.65 -2.52
C SER A 230 17.15 -3.44 -3.02
N LYS A 231 17.71 -2.24 -2.90
CA LYS A 231 17.13 -1.00 -3.41
C LYS A 231 16.84 -1.06 -4.92
N ARG A 232 17.72 -1.70 -5.70
CA ARG A 232 17.53 -1.88 -7.14
C ARG A 232 16.28 -2.71 -7.45
N ALA A 233 16.05 -3.79 -6.69
CA ALA A 233 14.86 -4.61 -6.86
C ALA A 233 13.58 -3.85 -6.45
N GLN A 234 13.65 -3.01 -5.42
CA GLN A 234 12.54 -2.14 -4.99
C GLN A 234 12.18 -1.14 -6.09
N MET A 235 13.19 -0.48 -6.67
CA MET A 235 13.01 0.44 -7.81
C MET A 235 12.44 -0.29 -9.04
N GLY A 236 12.93 -1.51 -9.33
CA GLY A 236 12.41 -2.35 -10.41
C GLY A 236 10.92 -2.67 -10.24
N VAL A 237 10.46 -2.96 -9.03
CA VAL A 237 9.04 -3.20 -8.76
C VAL A 237 8.23 -1.90 -8.93
N ALA A 238 8.72 -0.77 -8.45
CA ALA A 238 8.05 0.53 -8.61
C ALA A 238 7.91 0.91 -10.10
N PHE A 239 8.97 0.69 -10.89
CA PHE A 239 8.94 0.87 -12.33
C PHE A 239 7.93 -0.08 -13.01
N ALA A 240 7.90 -1.36 -12.62
CA ALA A 240 6.97 -2.33 -13.17
C ALA A 240 5.49 -1.95 -12.88
N VAL A 241 5.21 -1.40 -11.69
CA VAL A 241 3.88 -0.88 -11.37
C VAL A 241 3.52 0.27 -12.31
N ALA A 242 4.42 1.25 -12.50
CA ALA A 242 4.18 2.37 -13.41
C ALA A 242 4.01 1.91 -14.87
N LEU A 243 4.76 0.90 -15.30
CA LEU A 243 4.67 0.34 -16.66
C LEU A 243 3.32 -0.37 -16.89
N VAL A 244 2.89 -1.22 -15.95
CA VAL A 244 1.58 -1.89 -16.04
C VAL A 244 0.44 -0.87 -15.98
N GLU A 245 0.57 0.15 -15.13
CA GLU A 245 -0.38 1.25 -15.10
C GLU A 245 -0.46 1.97 -16.44
N MET A 246 0.69 2.29 -17.07
CA MET A 246 0.73 2.90 -18.40
C MET A 246 -0.05 2.05 -19.41
N ILE A 247 0.18 0.74 -19.42
CA ILE A 247 -0.52 -0.18 -20.33
C ILE A 247 -2.02 -0.14 -20.08
N LEU A 248 -2.46 -0.24 -18.82
CA LEU A 248 -3.88 -0.18 -18.47
C LEU A 248 -4.52 1.15 -18.88
N ARG A 249 -3.79 2.26 -18.77
CA ARG A 249 -4.27 3.58 -19.22
C ARG A 249 -4.40 3.70 -20.73
N LEU A 250 -3.60 3.02 -21.51
CA LEU A 250 -3.79 2.91 -22.98
C LEU A 250 -5.11 2.21 -23.33
N PHE A 251 -5.65 1.39 -22.43
CA PHE A 251 -6.97 0.78 -22.51
C PHE A 251 -8.05 1.58 -21.76
N GLU A 252 -7.79 2.86 -21.46
CA GLU A 252 -8.71 3.81 -20.81
C GLU A 252 -9.16 3.43 -19.40
N HIS A 253 -8.42 2.55 -18.70
CA HIS A 253 -8.74 2.19 -17.33
C HIS A 253 -8.43 3.31 -16.35
N VAL A 254 -9.46 3.96 -15.83
CA VAL A 254 -9.35 5.08 -14.87
C VAL A 254 -8.69 4.64 -13.57
N HIS A 255 -8.95 3.41 -13.12
CA HIS A 255 -8.44 2.86 -11.85
C HIS A 255 -7.11 2.10 -12.02
N ALA A 256 -6.37 2.39 -13.09
CA ALA A 256 -5.14 1.70 -13.48
C ALA A 256 -4.09 1.53 -12.36
N PRO A 257 -3.78 2.51 -11.49
CA PRO A 257 -2.76 2.33 -10.45
C PRO A 257 -3.11 1.24 -9.45
N TYR A 258 -4.39 1.10 -9.08
CA TYR A 258 -4.82 0.04 -8.14
C TYR A 258 -4.68 -1.34 -8.75
N TYR A 259 -5.08 -1.51 -10.00
CA TYR A 259 -4.92 -2.79 -10.71
C TYR A 259 -3.45 -3.11 -10.98
N ALA A 260 -2.63 -2.11 -11.32
CA ALA A 260 -1.20 -2.31 -11.52
C ALA A 260 -0.51 -2.83 -10.25
N LEU A 261 -0.75 -2.20 -9.10
CA LEU A 261 -0.18 -2.67 -7.84
C LEU A 261 -0.78 -4.02 -7.41
N PHE A 262 -2.06 -4.25 -7.67
CA PHE A 262 -2.74 -5.52 -7.39
C PHE A 262 -2.12 -6.70 -8.17
N MET A 263 -1.68 -6.50 -9.40
CA MET A 263 -1.01 -7.51 -10.23
C MET A 263 0.49 -7.63 -9.93
N VAL A 264 1.20 -6.51 -9.93
CA VAL A 264 2.67 -6.50 -9.81
C VAL A 264 3.13 -6.86 -8.40
N GLY A 265 2.44 -6.40 -7.36
CA GLY A 265 2.80 -6.66 -5.96
C GLY A 265 2.99 -8.15 -5.65
N PRO A 266 1.96 -8.99 -5.84
CA PRO A 266 2.07 -10.44 -5.60
C PRO A 266 3.05 -11.12 -6.56
N ALA A 267 3.07 -10.75 -7.85
CA ALA A 267 4.00 -11.32 -8.83
C ALA A 267 5.45 -11.12 -8.36
N ALA A 268 5.80 -9.92 -7.94
CA ALA A 268 7.11 -9.61 -7.41
C ALA A 268 7.41 -10.38 -6.11
N ASN A 269 6.42 -10.57 -5.22
CA ASN A 269 6.55 -11.38 -4.01
C ASN A 269 6.84 -12.85 -4.33
N PHE A 270 6.12 -13.44 -5.27
CA PHE A 270 6.34 -14.83 -5.68
C PHE A 270 7.71 -15.02 -6.33
N ILE A 271 8.14 -14.10 -7.20
CA ILE A 271 9.49 -14.13 -7.79
C ILE A 271 10.57 -14.10 -6.71
N GLU A 272 10.45 -13.24 -5.71
CA GLU A 272 11.42 -13.19 -4.61
C GLU A 272 11.48 -14.50 -3.82
N ILE A 273 10.32 -15.06 -3.48
CA ILE A 273 10.24 -16.34 -2.77
C ILE A 273 10.91 -17.46 -3.59
N TYR A 274 10.64 -17.51 -4.88
CA TYR A 274 11.24 -18.49 -5.78
C TYR A 274 12.78 -18.34 -5.84
N LEU A 275 13.28 -17.13 -6.07
CA LEU A 275 14.71 -16.85 -6.13
C LEU A 275 15.42 -17.12 -4.79
N SER A 276 14.78 -16.83 -3.67
CA SER A 276 15.35 -17.11 -2.35
C SER A 276 15.49 -18.62 -2.10
N ARG A 277 14.51 -19.43 -2.50
CA ARG A 277 14.58 -20.89 -2.42
C ARG A 277 15.73 -21.45 -3.26
N LYS A 278 15.89 -20.96 -4.50
CA LYS A 278 16.95 -21.40 -5.39
C LYS A 278 18.35 -21.09 -4.83
N ARG A 279 18.54 -19.89 -4.23
CA ARG A 279 19.79 -19.51 -3.59
C ARG A 279 20.12 -20.41 -2.38
N SER A 280 19.15 -20.70 -1.53
CA SER A 280 19.34 -21.58 -0.37
C SER A 280 19.69 -23.02 -0.80
N ALA A 281 19.08 -23.53 -1.86
CA ALA A 281 19.41 -24.86 -2.40
C ALA A 281 20.85 -24.93 -2.93
N ILE A 282 21.31 -23.91 -3.66
CA ILE A 282 22.67 -23.84 -4.19
C ILE A 282 23.70 -23.74 -3.05
N SER A 283 23.44 -22.88 -2.04
CA SER A 283 24.35 -22.75 -0.89
C SER A 283 24.44 -24.03 -0.05
N GLY A 284 23.34 -24.77 0.10
CA GLY A 284 23.34 -26.06 0.77
C GLY A 284 24.14 -27.14 0.03
N GLN A 285 24.13 -27.13 -1.29
CA GLN A 285 24.96 -28.05 -2.11
C GLN A 285 26.45 -27.73 -2.03
N LEU A 286 26.81 -26.44 -1.98
CA LEU A 286 28.21 -25.98 -1.86
C LEU A 286 28.82 -26.23 -0.48
N SER A 287 28.00 -26.39 0.57
CA SER A 287 28.47 -26.68 1.94
C SER A 287 28.53 -28.17 2.24
N ALA A 288 27.99 -29.02 1.37
CA ALA A 288 27.96 -30.47 1.52
C ALA A 288 29.00 -31.23 0.63
N GLY A 289 29.71 -30.52 -0.24
CA GLY A 289 30.82 -31.03 -1.03
C GLY A 289 32.17 -30.42 -0.58
#